data_0ab871464cc017fa2253870dc25e3892
#
_entry.id   0ab871464cc017fa2253870dc25e3892
#
_cell.length_a   1.000
_cell.length_b   1.000
_cell.length_c   1.000
_cell.angle_alpha   90.00
_cell.angle_beta   90.00
_cell.angle_gamma   90.00
#
_symmetry.space_group_name_H-M   'P 1'
#
loop_
_entity.id
_entity.type
_entity.pdbx_description
1 polymer ?
#
loop_
_entity_poly.entity_id
_entity_poly.type
_entity_poly.pdbx_seq_one_letter_code
_entity_poly.pdbx_strand_id
1 'polypeptide(L)'
;MVKRLLLTLLTLILLDGLVPGGTMVDEPQTDLNKVGFRYLTTNGIRMHIAEQGSGPLIILCHGFPESWYSWRHQIPVLAEAGYHVVAPDMRGYGKTDRPEAIDEYGMLKLVGDVVGLVRALGEEKAIIVGHDWGAAVAAQAAVMRPDLFTSAILLSVPYGSRRNGGSPPMESAAKMPGPKVFYQVYFQKPGVAEAEMEKDVRRSVLAMLYYASGDAPAATRFTGFFDQQAGILGSLPMPEKLPGWLTDSDLDFYAGQFRESGFRGPLNWYRNIDQNWRMGGFLLDAKLRQRSLFIAGEKDLVITGFGRGGFDRLEESLPNLSKKVLIPGRGHWIQQEAPVEVNRLLLDFLSGK
;
A
#
# COMPACT_ATOMS: atom_id res chain seq x y z
N MET A 1 -0.62 -78.45 -37.85
CA MET A 1 -1.35 -78.09 -36.64
C MET A 1 -0.85 -76.73 -36.18
N VAL A 2 -1.60 -75.71 -36.51
CA VAL A 2 -1.23 -74.31 -36.29
C VAL A 2 -2.22 -73.77 -35.25
N LYS A 3 -1.73 -73.39 -34.04
CA LYS A 3 -2.52 -72.72 -32.99
C LYS A 3 -2.57 -71.23 -33.30
N ARG A 4 -3.77 -70.71 -33.53
CA ARG A 4 -4.06 -69.27 -33.59
C ARG A 4 -4.09 -68.69 -32.18
N LEU A 5 -3.26 -67.65 -31.94
CA LEU A 5 -3.29 -66.82 -30.77
C LEU A 5 -4.20 -65.63 -31.03
N LEU A 6 -5.29 -65.48 -30.28
CA LEU A 6 -6.14 -64.30 -30.29
C LEU A 6 -5.50 -63.24 -29.41
N LEU A 7 -5.19 -62.09 -29.99
CA LEU A 7 -4.80 -60.88 -29.25
C LEU A 7 -6.04 -60.05 -28.97
N THR A 8 -6.44 -59.96 -27.71
CA THR A 8 -7.54 -59.08 -27.27
C THR A 8 -6.97 -57.70 -27.00
N LEU A 9 -7.37 -56.72 -27.81
CA LEU A 9 -7.05 -55.30 -27.60
C LEU A 9 -7.94 -54.76 -26.49
N LEU A 10 -7.37 -54.38 -25.37
CA LEU A 10 -8.05 -53.62 -24.30
C LEU A 10 -7.97 -52.14 -24.67
N THR A 11 -9.10 -51.57 -25.08
CA THR A 11 -9.22 -50.12 -25.31
C THR A 11 -9.44 -49.43 -23.97
N LEU A 12 -8.42 -48.70 -23.50
CA LEU A 12 -8.53 -47.84 -22.32
C LEU A 12 -9.26 -46.56 -22.75
N ILE A 13 -10.47 -46.37 -22.27
CA ILE A 13 -11.21 -45.12 -22.39
C ILE A 13 -10.69 -44.18 -21.29
N LEU A 14 -9.88 -43.18 -21.67
CA LEU A 14 -9.57 -42.05 -20.83
C LEU A 14 -10.83 -41.17 -20.74
N LEU A 15 -11.47 -41.17 -19.59
CA LEU A 15 -12.48 -40.15 -19.24
C LEU A 15 -11.72 -38.86 -18.89
N ASP A 16 -11.65 -37.94 -19.85
CA ASP A 16 -11.30 -36.56 -19.58
C ASP A 16 -12.36 -35.96 -18.67
N GLY A 17 -11.98 -35.76 -17.39
CA GLY A 17 -12.76 -34.99 -16.44
C GLY A 17 -12.82 -33.54 -16.87
N LEU A 18 -13.94 -33.09 -17.43
CA LEU A 18 -14.26 -31.69 -17.59
C LEU A 18 -14.24 -31.02 -16.21
N VAL A 19 -13.21 -30.22 -15.97
CA VAL A 19 -13.22 -29.22 -14.91
C VAL A 19 -14.25 -28.16 -15.30
N PRO A 20 -15.30 -27.89 -14.48
CA PRO A 20 -16.24 -26.84 -14.81
C PRO A 20 -15.49 -25.52 -14.94
N GLY A 21 -15.55 -24.91 -16.11
CA GLY A 21 -15.01 -23.58 -16.36
C GLY A 21 -15.57 -22.61 -15.34
N GLY A 22 -14.68 -22.07 -14.49
CA GLY A 22 -15.02 -20.93 -13.66
C GLY A 22 -15.49 -19.82 -14.57
N THR A 23 -16.71 -19.35 -14.35
CA THR A 23 -17.22 -18.13 -14.98
C THR A 23 -16.22 -17.01 -14.64
N MET A 24 -15.56 -16.51 -15.68
CA MET A 24 -14.82 -15.24 -15.59
C MET A 24 -15.86 -14.21 -15.15
N VAL A 25 -15.76 -13.76 -13.91
CA VAL A 25 -16.51 -12.59 -13.46
C VAL A 25 -15.84 -11.43 -14.17
N ASP A 26 -16.53 -10.78 -15.10
CA ASP A 26 -16.06 -9.53 -15.71
C ASP A 26 -15.69 -8.59 -14.59
N GLU A 27 -14.42 -8.19 -14.53
CA GLU A 27 -14.00 -7.13 -13.60
C GLU A 27 -14.82 -5.87 -13.95
N PRO A 28 -15.51 -5.26 -12.98
CA PRO A 28 -16.24 -4.05 -13.26
C PRO A 28 -15.26 -3.01 -13.79
N GLN A 29 -15.46 -2.57 -15.04
CA GLN A 29 -14.67 -1.49 -15.61
C GLN A 29 -14.76 -0.29 -14.67
N THR A 30 -13.61 0.15 -14.18
CA THR A 30 -13.51 1.26 -13.23
C THR A 30 -13.97 2.55 -13.92
N ASP A 31 -15.20 2.97 -13.69
CA ASP A 31 -15.73 4.22 -14.24
C ASP A 31 -15.23 5.43 -13.45
N LEU A 32 -14.03 5.90 -13.80
CA LEU A 32 -13.43 7.08 -13.22
C LEU A 32 -14.05 8.40 -13.73
N ASN A 33 -14.98 8.37 -14.67
CA ASN A 33 -15.63 9.56 -15.21
C ASN A 33 -16.47 10.30 -14.17
N LYS A 34 -16.85 9.62 -13.09
CA LYS A 34 -17.61 10.21 -11.98
C LYS A 34 -16.74 10.73 -10.84
N VAL A 35 -15.42 10.52 -10.89
CA VAL A 35 -14.50 11.03 -9.89
C VAL A 35 -14.29 12.52 -10.08
N GLY A 36 -14.64 13.30 -9.06
CA GLY A 36 -14.37 14.71 -8.98
C GLY A 36 -12.97 15.00 -8.44
N PHE A 37 -12.40 16.13 -8.87
CA PHE A 37 -11.09 16.57 -8.38
C PHE A 37 -11.18 18.00 -7.90
N ARG A 38 -10.59 18.26 -6.74
CA ARG A 38 -10.45 19.64 -6.23
C ARG A 38 -9.26 19.77 -5.28
N TYR A 39 -9.01 20.98 -4.86
CA TYR A 39 -8.00 21.30 -3.87
C TYR A 39 -8.64 21.79 -2.58
N LEU A 40 -8.09 21.37 -1.45
CA LEU A 40 -8.45 21.86 -0.13
C LEU A 40 -7.20 22.33 0.61
N THR A 41 -7.36 23.38 1.42
CA THR A 41 -6.28 23.82 2.32
C THR A 41 -6.40 23.05 3.63
N THR A 42 -5.36 22.35 4.01
CA THR A 42 -5.28 21.59 5.26
C THR A 42 -3.87 21.70 5.85
N ASN A 43 -3.76 21.93 7.14
CA ASN A 43 -2.49 21.89 7.88
C ASN A 43 -1.34 22.68 7.18
N GLY A 44 -1.66 23.83 6.59
CA GLY A 44 -0.69 24.70 5.93
C GLY A 44 -0.26 24.28 4.52
N ILE A 45 -0.91 23.28 3.93
CA ILE A 45 -0.69 22.85 2.53
C ILE A 45 -1.98 22.92 1.73
N ARG A 46 -1.83 23.06 0.42
CA ARG A 46 -2.89 22.87 -0.57
C ARG A 46 -2.85 21.43 -1.04
N MET A 47 -3.87 20.65 -0.65
CA MET A 47 -3.98 19.23 -0.91
C MET A 47 -4.93 18.97 -2.08
N HIS A 48 -4.46 18.23 -3.07
CA HIS A 48 -5.28 17.71 -4.17
C HIS A 48 -5.99 16.44 -3.71
N ILE A 49 -7.28 16.32 -4.04
CA ILE A 49 -8.08 15.15 -3.72
C ILE A 49 -8.84 14.65 -4.95
N ALA A 50 -9.02 13.35 -5.02
CA ALA A 50 -10.01 12.66 -5.83
C ALA A 50 -11.17 12.26 -4.93
N GLU A 51 -12.41 12.54 -5.33
CA GLU A 51 -13.58 12.23 -4.51
C GLU A 51 -14.78 11.75 -5.33
N GLN A 52 -15.62 10.92 -4.71
CA GLN A 52 -16.87 10.45 -5.31
C GLN A 52 -17.88 10.06 -4.23
N GLY A 53 -19.16 10.17 -4.56
CA GLY A 53 -20.28 9.73 -3.72
C GLY A 53 -20.67 10.75 -2.66
N SER A 54 -21.56 10.32 -1.76
CA SER A 54 -22.09 11.09 -0.64
C SER A 54 -22.44 10.15 0.51
N GLY A 55 -22.51 10.67 1.75
CA GLY A 55 -22.78 9.88 2.94
C GLY A 55 -21.60 9.89 3.91
N PRO A 56 -21.44 8.89 4.79
CA PRO A 56 -20.34 8.85 5.74
C PRO A 56 -18.97 8.90 5.06
N LEU A 57 -18.06 9.74 5.58
CA LEU A 57 -16.75 9.96 4.98
C LEU A 57 -15.81 8.76 5.14
N ILE A 58 -15.18 8.35 4.03
CA ILE A 58 -14.04 7.44 3.99
C ILE A 58 -12.85 8.16 3.38
N ILE A 59 -11.72 8.21 4.10
CA ILE A 59 -10.44 8.72 3.58
C ILE A 59 -9.54 7.54 3.21
N LEU A 60 -9.01 7.55 1.97
CA LEU A 60 -8.13 6.52 1.42
C LEU A 60 -6.70 7.05 1.28
N CYS A 61 -5.81 6.71 2.21
CA CYS A 61 -4.43 7.16 2.25
C CYS A 61 -3.51 6.18 1.50
N HIS A 62 -2.87 6.64 0.42
CA HIS A 62 -1.90 5.85 -0.34
C HIS A 62 -0.50 5.88 0.28
N GLY A 63 0.40 5.04 -0.23
CA GLY A 63 1.80 4.96 0.18
C GLY A 63 2.79 5.31 -0.93
N PHE A 64 3.97 4.71 -0.88
CA PHE A 64 5.08 4.95 -1.81
C PHE A 64 5.33 3.72 -2.70
N PRO A 65 5.52 3.88 -4.02
CA PRO A 65 5.41 5.09 -4.83
C PRO A 65 4.04 5.19 -5.53
N GLU A 66 3.04 5.62 -4.81
CA GLU A 66 1.67 5.66 -5.27
C GLU A 66 1.11 7.10 -5.37
N SER A 67 -0.18 7.23 -5.61
CA SER A 67 -1.00 8.44 -5.59
C SER A 67 -2.46 8.08 -5.27
N TRP A 68 -3.39 9.03 -5.32
CA TRP A 68 -4.83 8.75 -5.23
C TRP A 68 -5.27 7.62 -6.18
N TYR A 69 -4.58 7.45 -7.31
CA TYR A 69 -4.91 6.50 -8.37
C TYR A 69 -4.79 5.03 -7.94
N SER A 70 -4.04 4.74 -6.89
CA SER A 70 -3.96 3.40 -6.30
C SER A 70 -5.31 2.89 -5.80
N TRP A 71 -6.23 3.82 -5.54
CA TRP A 71 -7.57 3.56 -5.05
C TRP A 71 -8.63 3.56 -6.14
N ARG A 72 -8.24 3.62 -7.44
CA ARG A 72 -9.14 3.70 -8.58
C ARG A 72 -10.23 2.62 -8.61
N HIS A 73 -9.94 1.43 -8.07
CA HIS A 73 -10.88 0.32 -7.99
C HIS A 73 -11.78 0.37 -6.75
N GLN A 74 -11.37 1.07 -5.68
CA GLN A 74 -12.11 1.18 -4.43
C GLN A 74 -13.07 2.36 -4.43
N ILE A 75 -12.66 3.48 -5.00
CA ILE A 75 -13.45 4.73 -5.02
C ILE A 75 -14.86 4.51 -5.54
N PRO A 76 -15.10 3.98 -6.76
CA PRO A 76 -16.46 3.84 -7.29
C PRO A 76 -17.30 2.84 -6.49
N VAL A 77 -16.71 1.73 -6.06
CA VAL A 77 -17.42 0.67 -5.33
C VAL A 77 -17.91 1.15 -3.96
N LEU A 78 -17.07 1.88 -3.24
CA LEU A 78 -17.44 2.44 -1.95
C LEU A 78 -18.43 3.60 -2.08
N ALA A 79 -18.31 4.40 -3.15
CA ALA A 79 -19.27 5.48 -3.45
C ALA A 79 -20.66 4.92 -3.80
N GLU A 80 -20.72 3.84 -4.59
CA GLU A 80 -21.98 3.13 -4.91
C GLU A 80 -22.62 2.49 -3.66
N ALA A 81 -21.81 2.12 -2.67
CA ALA A 81 -22.28 1.62 -1.39
C ALA A 81 -22.80 2.74 -0.44
N GLY A 82 -22.82 4.00 -0.89
CA GLY A 82 -23.38 5.13 -0.15
C GLY A 82 -22.41 5.85 0.77
N TYR A 83 -21.11 5.84 0.45
CA TYR A 83 -20.10 6.59 1.17
C TYR A 83 -19.60 7.80 0.38
N HIS A 84 -19.21 8.88 1.08
CA HIS A 84 -18.38 9.93 0.52
C HIS A 84 -16.92 9.46 0.59
N VAL A 85 -16.35 9.13 -0.54
CA VAL A 85 -15.00 8.55 -0.65
C VAL A 85 -14.02 9.64 -1.11
N VAL A 86 -12.96 9.85 -0.33
CA VAL A 86 -11.95 10.86 -0.60
C VAL A 86 -10.56 10.22 -0.58
N ALA A 87 -9.84 10.30 -1.70
CA ALA A 87 -8.47 9.83 -1.84
C ALA A 87 -7.57 11.04 -2.13
N PRO A 88 -6.81 11.55 -1.13
CA PRO A 88 -5.86 12.61 -1.37
C PRO A 88 -4.61 12.12 -2.11
N ASP A 89 -4.00 12.98 -2.91
CA ASP A 89 -2.56 12.90 -3.09
C ASP A 89 -1.93 13.34 -1.76
N MET A 90 -1.23 12.43 -1.10
CA MET A 90 -0.64 12.71 0.20
C MET A 90 0.46 13.79 0.10
N ARG A 91 0.83 14.45 1.21
CA ARG A 91 1.88 15.49 1.25
C ARG A 91 3.12 15.09 0.47
N GLY A 92 3.51 15.90 -0.52
CA GLY A 92 4.68 15.67 -1.35
C GLY A 92 4.46 14.79 -2.58
N TYR A 93 3.26 14.28 -2.79
CA TYR A 93 2.89 13.43 -3.93
C TYR A 93 1.96 14.16 -4.89
N GLY A 94 1.97 13.70 -6.13
CA GLY A 94 1.05 14.13 -7.17
C GLY A 94 0.95 15.65 -7.28
N LYS A 95 -0.26 16.17 -7.14
CA LYS A 95 -0.55 17.61 -7.25
C LYS A 95 -0.66 18.33 -5.91
N THR A 96 -0.41 17.64 -4.80
CA THR A 96 -0.36 18.24 -3.46
C THR A 96 0.94 18.99 -3.24
N ASP A 97 0.92 20.03 -2.41
CA ASP A 97 2.09 20.83 -2.08
C ASP A 97 3.25 19.96 -1.56
N ARG A 98 4.46 20.43 -1.89
CA ARG A 98 5.73 19.74 -1.65
C ARG A 98 6.69 20.65 -0.87
N PRO A 99 6.50 20.87 0.44
CA PRO A 99 7.42 21.64 1.26
C PRO A 99 8.87 21.18 1.08
N GLU A 100 9.84 22.11 1.18
CA GLU A 100 11.24 21.77 0.92
C GLU A 100 11.90 21.06 2.09
N ALA A 101 11.59 21.49 3.32
CA ALA A 101 12.23 21.00 4.52
C ALA A 101 11.83 19.55 4.82
N ILE A 102 12.81 18.75 5.25
CA ILE A 102 12.62 17.32 5.53
C ILE A 102 11.64 17.13 6.70
N ASP A 103 11.74 17.94 7.75
CA ASP A 103 10.90 17.88 8.96
C ASP A 103 9.42 18.21 8.70
N GLU A 104 9.10 18.82 7.57
CA GLU A 104 7.71 19.01 7.11
C GLU A 104 7.00 17.69 6.76
N TYR A 105 7.71 16.57 6.70
CA TYR A 105 7.18 15.25 6.37
C TYR A 105 7.15 14.28 7.58
N GLY A 106 7.32 14.82 8.80
CA GLY A 106 7.18 14.03 10.02
C GLY A 106 5.74 13.54 10.25
N MET A 107 5.58 12.43 10.98
CA MET A 107 4.29 11.77 11.20
C MET A 107 3.22 12.71 11.77
N LEU A 108 3.57 13.64 12.65
CA LEU A 108 2.61 14.61 13.20
C LEU A 108 2.06 15.56 12.14
N LYS A 109 2.87 15.91 11.12
CA LYS A 109 2.41 16.71 9.98
C LYS A 109 1.45 15.90 9.12
N LEU A 110 1.80 14.64 8.82
CA LEU A 110 0.98 13.74 8.00
C LEU A 110 -0.38 13.42 8.67
N VAL A 111 -0.37 13.20 9.98
CA VAL A 111 -1.62 13.06 10.75
C VAL A 111 -2.39 14.37 10.77
N GLY A 112 -1.72 15.51 10.95
CA GLY A 112 -2.33 16.82 10.86
C GLY A 112 -3.03 17.09 9.53
N ASP A 113 -2.46 16.59 8.43
CA ASP A 113 -3.04 16.73 7.08
C ASP A 113 -4.39 16.02 6.96
N VAL A 114 -4.47 14.74 7.39
CA VAL A 114 -5.73 13.97 7.31
C VAL A 114 -6.77 14.45 8.33
N VAL A 115 -6.35 14.91 9.50
CA VAL A 115 -7.25 15.55 10.48
C VAL A 115 -7.82 16.85 9.93
N GLY A 116 -6.97 17.69 9.35
CA GLY A 116 -7.39 18.93 8.72
C GLY A 116 -8.26 18.69 7.48
N LEU A 117 -7.99 17.61 6.71
CA LEU A 117 -8.81 17.22 5.57
C LEU A 117 -10.26 16.93 5.99
N VAL A 118 -10.48 16.13 7.04
CA VAL A 118 -11.84 15.88 7.57
C VAL A 118 -12.56 17.19 7.88
N ARG A 119 -11.86 18.13 8.54
CA ARG A 119 -12.43 19.46 8.88
C ARG A 119 -12.71 20.32 7.64
N ALA A 120 -11.78 20.31 6.66
CA ALA A 120 -11.95 21.08 5.41
C ALA A 120 -13.10 20.54 4.54
N LEU A 121 -13.47 19.28 4.71
CA LEU A 121 -14.65 18.66 4.10
C LEU A 121 -15.95 18.97 4.84
N GLY A 122 -15.88 19.60 6.02
CA GLY A 122 -17.05 19.91 6.86
C GLY A 122 -17.56 18.72 7.68
N GLU A 123 -16.74 17.67 7.82
CA GLU A 123 -17.12 16.43 8.48
C GLU A 123 -16.67 16.39 9.95
N GLU A 124 -17.45 15.73 10.79
CA GLU A 124 -17.12 15.53 12.21
C GLU A 124 -16.37 14.23 12.46
N LYS A 125 -16.62 13.21 11.63
CA LYS A 125 -16.08 11.87 11.76
C LYS A 125 -15.72 11.29 10.41
N ALA A 126 -14.77 10.35 10.41
CA ALA A 126 -14.38 9.61 9.22
C ALA A 126 -14.00 8.16 9.54
N ILE A 127 -14.11 7.31 8.54
CA ILE A 127 -13.43 6.02 8.47
C ILE A 127 -12.12 6.28 7.75
N ILE A 128 -11.01 5.75 8.26
CA ILE A 128 -9.71 5.90 7.60
C ILE A 128 -9.18 4.56 7.11
N VAL A 129 -8.78 4.54 5.85
CA VAL A 129 -8.16 3.40 5.17
C VAL A 129 -6.78 3.81 4.71
N GLY A 130 -5.79 2.97 4.91
CA GLY A 130 -4.44 3.27 4.44
C GLY A 130 -3.72 2.05 3.90
N HIS A 131 -2.86 2.29 2.92
CA HIS A 131 -1.96 1.31 2.35
C HIS A 131 -0.51 1.79 2.49
N ASP A 132 0.43 0.89 2.80
CA ASP A 132 1.86 1.17 2.98
C ASP A 132 2.10 2.32 3.97
N TRP A 133 2.75 3.42 3.59
CA TRP A 133 2.87 4.62 4.43
C TRP A 133 1.52 5.21 4.83
N GLY A 134 0.53 5.13 3.94
CA GLY A 134 -0.84 5.52 4.25
C GLY A 134 -1.44 4.70 5.39
N ALA A 135 -1.09 3.40 5.52
CA ALA A 135 -1.51 2.58 6.67
C ALA A 135 -0.85 3.05 7.97
N ALA A 136 0.44 3.45 7.93
CA ALA A 136 1.11 4.04 9.08
C ALA A 136 0.44 5.36 9.52
N VAL A 137 0.09 6.24 8.56
CA VAL A 137 -0.65 7.49 8.83
C VAL A 137 -2.05 7.18 9.38
N ALA A 138 -2.79 6.27 8.77
CA ALA A 138 -4.14 5.89 9.19
C ALA A 138 -4.15 5.35 10.63
N ALA A 139 -3.21 4.47 10.96
CA ALA A 139 -3.08 3.92 12.30
C ALA A 139 -2.76 5.01 13.34
N GLN A 140 -1.77 5.86 13.05
CA GLN A 140 -1.39 6.95 13.95
C GLN A 140 -2.50 7.98 14.11
N ALA A 141 -3.21 8.33 13.02
CA ALA A 141 -4.36 9.23 13.08
C ALA A 141 -5.49 8.66 13.94
N ALA A 142 -5.81 7.38 13.78
CA ALA A 142 -6.82 6.72 14.61
C ALA A 142 -6.43 6.66 16.09
N VAL A 143 -5.16 6.37 16.40
CA VAL A 143 -4.66 6.36 17.79
C VAL A 143 -4.69 7.75 18.43
N MET A 144 -4.25 8.79 17.70
CA MET A 144 -4.14 10.15 18.22
C MET A 144 -5.48 10.89 18.27
N ARG A 145 -6.40 10.55 17.37
CA ARG A 145 -7.72 11.20 17.24
C ARG A 145 -8.86 10.17 17.19
N PRO A 146 -9.05 9.41 18.30
CA PRO A 146 -10.12 8.43 18.42
C PRO A 146 -11.51 9.07 18.43
N ASP A 147 -11.59 10.36 18.68
CA ASP A 147 -12.81 11.18 18.59
C ASP A 147 -13.26 11.40 17.13
N LEU A 148 -12.31 11.44 16.20
CA LEU A 148 -12.53 11.77 14.79
C LEU A 148 -12.61 10.51 13.91
N PHE A 149 -11.72 9.54 14.11
CA PHE A 149 -11.67 8.33 13.31
C PHE A 149 -12.42 7.17 14.01
N THR A 150 -13.56 6.78 13.45
CA THR A 150 -14.47 5.78 14.04
C THR A 150 -14.04 4.34 13.76
N SER A 151 -13.36 4.12 12.65
CA SER A 151 -12.81 2.81 12.23
C SER A 151 -11.53 3.02 11.45
N ALA A 152 -10.63 2.02 11.48
CA ALA A 152 -9.38 2.04 10.74
C ALA A 152 -9.19 0.72 9.97
N ILE A 153 -8.84 0.83 8.69
CA ILE A 153 -8.55 -0.31 7.83
C ILE A 153 -7.10 -0.15 7.34
N LEU A 154 -6.26 -1.15 7.60
CA LEU A 154 -4.84 -1.11 7.31
C LEU A 154 -4.50 -2.17 6.27
N LEU A 155 -3.87 -1.75 5.18
CA LEU A 155 -3.43 -2.62 4.10
C LEU A 155 -1.91 -2.71 4.08
N SER A 156 -1.40 -3.92 4.00
CA SER A 156 0.03 -4.28 3.85
C SER A 156 0.91 -3.97 5.05
N VAL A 157 0.79 -2.80 5.69
CA VAL A 157 1.65 -2.42 6.81
C VAL A 157 0.90 -2.54 8.15
N PRO A 158 1.31 -3.48 9.01
CA PRO A 158 0.67 -3.67 10.31
C PRO A 158 1.05 -2.56 11.30
N TYR A 159 0.09 -2.12 12.10
CA TYR A 159 0.38 -1.26 13.24
C TYR A 159 0.99 -2.04 14.39
N GLY A 160 2.15 -1.59 14.83
CA GLY A 160 2.78 -2.05 16.06
C GLY A 160 2.90 -0.91 17.05
N SER A 161 2.33 -1.05 18.25
CA SER A 161 2.54 -0.07 19.31
C SER A 161 4.04 0.01 19.65
N ARG A 162 4.54 1.23 19.83
CA ARG A 162 5.91 1.46 20.28
C ARG A 162 6.08 0.87 21.69
N ARG A 163 7.10 0.06 21.86
CA ARG A 163 7.48 -0.51 23.17
C ARG A 163 8.60 0.30 23.81
N ASN A 164 8.73 0.22 25.12
CA ASN A 164 9.84 0.84 25.82
C ASN A 164 11.17 0.18 25.42
N GLY A 165 12.24 0.98 25.35
CA GLY A 165 13.56 0.53 24.91
C GLY A 165 13.75 0.52 23.40
N GLY A 166 14.87 -0.04 22.94
CA GLY A 166 15.28 -0.06 21.54
C GLY A 166 16.02 1.20 21.10
N SER A 167 16.44 1.20 19.85
CA SER A 167 17.16 2.31 19.19
C SER A 167 16.36 2.81 17.99
N PRO A 168 16.64 4.02 17.50
CA PRO A 168 16.02 4.52 16.27
C PRO A 168 16.18 3.50 15.13
N PRO A 169 15.11 3.24 14.36
CA PRO A 169 15.10 2.14 13.38
C PRO A 169 16.18 2.25 12.30
N MET A 170 16.42 3.45 11.76
CA MET A 170 17.40 3.63 10.69
C MET A 170 18.82 3.59 11.21
N GLU A 171 19.09 4.12 12.41
CA GLU A 171 20.38 3.96 13.09
C GLU A 171 20.71 2.48 13.36
N SER A 172 19.68 1.67 13.66
CA SER A 172 19.85 0.23 13.88
C SER A 172 20.06 -0.52 12.55
N ALA A 173 19.26 -0.19 11.54
CA ALA A 173 19.37 -0.82 10.21
C ALA A 173 20.69 -0.48 9.51
N ALA A 174 21.21 0.72 9.68
CA ALA A 174 22.49 1.13 9.10
C ALA A 174 23.72 0.36 9.65
N LYS A 175 23.58 -0.28 10.82
CA LYS A 175 24.62 -1.13 11.43
C LYS A 175 24.56 -2.58 10.98
N MET A 176 23.58 -2.97 10.14
CA MET A 176 23.48 -4.35 9.65
C MET A 176 24.70 -4.69 8.76
N PRO A 177 25.40 -5.78 9.04
CA PRO A 177 26.59 -6.15 8.28
C PRO A 177 26.21 -6.75 6.93
N GLY A 178 27.12 -6.61 5.94
CA GLY A 178 27.00 -7.27 4.63
C GLY A 178 27.07 -6.31 3.46
N PRO A 179 27.11 -6.83 2.24
CA PRO A 179 27.23 -6.04 1.01
C PRO A 179 25.90 -5.40 0.56
N LYS A 180 24.79 -5.81 1.16
CA LYS A 180 23.46 -5.30 0.82
C LYS A 180 23.04 -4.20 1.77
N VAL A 181 22.40 -3.17 1.23
CA VAL A 181 21.81 -2.07 1.98
C VAL A 181 20.29 -2.22 2.05
N PHE A 182 19.70 -1.90 3.20
CA PHE A 182 18.26 -1.79 3.34
C PHE A 182 17.78 -0.51 2.66
N TYR A 183 16.75 -0.60 1.83
CA TYR A 183 16.30 0.52 0.98
C TYR A 183 15.95 1.78 1.77
N GLN A 184 15.38 1.65 2.99
CA GLN A 184 15.05 2.80 3.82
C GLN A 184 16.30 3.52 4.35
N VAL A 185 17.41 2.79 4.56
CA VAL A 185 18.72 3.39 4.90
C VAL A 185 19.29 4.13 3.69
N TYR A 186 19.19 3.55 2.50
CA TYR A 186 19.61 4.21 1.26
C TYR A 186 18.87 5.52 1.01
N PHE A 187 17.60 5.59 1.34
CA PHE A 187 16.77 6.79 1.19
C PHE A 187 17.12 7.91 2.19
N GLN A 188 17.91 7.63 3.24
CA GLN A 188 18.25 8.66 4.24
C GLN A 188 19.08 9.80 3.68
N LYS A 189 19.98 9.54 2.71
CA LYS A 189 20.85 10.57 2.15
C LYS A 189 20.13 11.37 1.08
N PRO A 190 19.87 12.68 1.30
CA PRO A 190 19.20 13.52 0.30
C PRO A 190 19.93 13.55 -1.05
N GLY A 191 19.19 13.53 -2.14
CA GLY A 191 19.70 13.64 -3.50
C GLY A 191 20.24 12.33 -4.10
N VAL A 192 20.49 11.27 -3.31
CA VAL A 192 21.08 10.02 -3.82
C VAL A 192 20.04 9.17 -4.54
N ALA A 193 18.96 8.82 -3.86
CA ALA A 193 17.90 8.03 -4.45
C ALA A 193 17.12 8.84 -5.51
N GLU A 194 16.92 10.15 -5.29
CA GLU A 194 16.32 11.04 -6.28
C GLU A 194 17.12 11.01 -7.60
N ALA A 195 18.44 11.20 -7.52
CA ALA A 195 19.31 11.22 -8.71
C ALA A 195 19.28 9.88 -9.49
N GLU A 196 19.08 8.76 -8.80
CA GLU A 196 18.92 7.46 -9.44
C GLU A 196 17.54 7.32 -10.09
N MET A 197 16.48 7.58 -9.33
CA MET A 197 15.10 7.32 -9.75
C MET A 197 14.61 8.29 -10.82
N GLU A 198 15.07 9.53 -10.79
CA GLU A 198 14.66 10.57 -11.73
C GLU A 198 15.33 10.47 -13.10
N LYS A 199 16.39 9.64 -13.26
CA LYS A 199 16.99 9.36 -14.57
C LYS A 199 16.01 8.73 -15.54
N ASP A 200 15.20 7.80 -15.05
CA ASP A 200 14.12 7.15 -15.81
C ASP A 200 12.96 6.85 -14.85
N VAL A 201 12.08 7.83 -14.72
CA VAL A 201 10.95 7.76 -13.79
C VAL A 201 10.03 6.57 -14.08
N ARG A 202 9.76 6.29 -15.38
CA ARG A 202 8.88 5.17 -15.75
C ARG A 202 9.47 3.81 -15.34
N ARG A 203 10.77 3.62 -15.60
CA ARG A 203 11.51 2.45 -15.16
C ARG A 203 11.51 2.31 -13.64
N SER A 204 11.73 3.41 -12.94
CA SER A 204 11.79 3.43 -11.47
C SER A 204 10.47 3.00 -10.85
N VAL A 205 9.37 3.56 -11.34
CA VAL A 205 8.01 3.20 -10.88
C VAL A 205 7.71 1.74 -11.21
N LEU A 206 7.97 1.31 -12.46
CA LEU A 206 7.74 -0.08 -12.86
C LEU A 206 8.55 -1.07 -12.00
N ALA A 207 9.83 -0.81 -11.77
CA ALA A 207 10.68 -1.70 -10.98
C ALA A 207 10.12 -1.87 -9.56
N MET A 208 9.73 -0.78 -8.90
CA MET A 208 9.16 -0.85 -7.56
C MET A 208 7.81 -1.54 -7.53
N LEU A 209 6.90 -1.22 -8.45
CA LEU A 209 5.59 -1.86 -8.53
C LEU A 209 5.70 -3.35 -8.84
N TYR A 210 6.52 -3.73 -9.81
CA TYR A 210 6.64 -5.13 -10.21
C TYR A 210 7.31 -5.99 -9.14
N TYR A 211 8.48 -5.58 -8.62
CA TYR A 211 9.27 -6.42 -7.72
C TYR A 211 8.73 -6.53 -6.30
N ALA A 212 7.83 -5.63 -5.89
CA ALA A 212 7.08 -5.76 -4.64
C ALA A 212 5.73 -6.49 -4.82
N SER A 213 5.32 -6.80 -6.07
CA SER A 213 4.07 -7.53 -6.34
C SER A 213 4.19 -9.04 -6.12
N GLY A 214 3.04 -9.71 -6.08
CA GLY A 214 2.95 -11.17 -6.02
C GLY A 214 3.37 -11.86 -7.31
N ASP A 215 3.41 -11.13 -8.44
CA ASP A 215 3.77 -11.64 -9.77
C ASP A 215 5.29 -11.71 -9.97
N ALA A 216 6.08 -11.01 -9.15
CA ALA A 216 7.52 -11.11 -9.22
C ALA A 216 7.99 -12.54 -8.89
N PRO A 217 8.91 -13.13 -9.69
CA PRO A 217 9.48 -14.43 -9.39
C PRO A 217 10.12 -14.46 -8.01
N ALA A 218 9.96 -15.55 -7.27
CA ALA A 218 10.47 -15.66 -5.90
C ALA A 218 11.98 -15.34 -5.77
N ALA A 219 12.77 -15.71 -6.79
CA ALA A 219 14.21 -15.48 -6.80
C ALA A 219 14.61 -14.00 -6.96
N THR A 220 13.76 -13.17 -7.55
CA THR A 220 14.04 -11.75 -7.83
C THR A 220 13.12 -10.80 -7.08
N ARG A 221 12.14 -11.32 -6.33
CA ARG A 221 11.22 -10.49 -5.54
C ARG A 221 12.00 -9.62 -4.57
N PHE A 222 11.60 -8.36 -4.50
CA PHE A 222 12.25 -7.39 -3.63
C PHE A 222 12.01 -7.73 -2.16
N THR A 223 13.08 -7.85 -1.40
CA THR A 223 13.06 -8.16 0.04
C THR A 223 13.31 -6.95 0.93
N GLY A 224 13.44 -5.77 0.32
CA GLY A 224 13.89 -4.54 0.98
C GLY A 224 15.40 -4.34 0.95
N PHE A 225 16.19 -5.33 0.50
CA PHE A 225 17.64 -5.29 0.44
C PHE A 225 18.14 -5.41 -1.00
N PHE A 226 19.17 -4.61 -1.35
CA PHE A 226 19.79 -4.62 -2.67
C PHE A 226 21.30 -4.35 -2.58
N ASP A 227 22.04 -4.62 -3.66
CA ASP A 227 23.47 -4.34 -3.75
C ASP A 227 23.70 -2.82 -3.82
N GLN A 228 24.43 -2.28 -2.86
CA GLN A 228 24.66 -0.84 -2.75
C GLN A 228 25.41 -0.26 -3.96
N GLN A 229 26.33 -1.03 -4.57
CA GLN A 229 27.11 -0.55 -5.71
C GLN A 229 26.28 -0.52 -6.99
N ALA A 230 25.37 -1.49 -7.15
CA ALA A 230 24.44 -1.53 -8.28
C ALA A 230 23.33 -0.46 -8.17
N GLY A 231 23.04 0.01 -6.97
CA GLY A 231 21.86 0.82 -6.70
C GLY A 231 20.56 0.00 -6.69
N ILE A 232 19.46 0.64 -6.36
CA ILE A 232 18.14 -0.03 -6.30
C ILE A 232 17.68 -0.48 -7.70
N LEU A 233 17.80 0.40 -8.70
CA LEU A 233 17.39 0.10 -10.07
C LEU A 233 18.33 -0.85 -10.79
N GLY A 234 19.64 -0.80 -10.48
CA GLY A 234 20.62 -1.75 -11.01
C GLY A 234 20.42 -3.16 -10.45
N SER A 235 19.83 -3.28 -9.25
CA SER A 235 19.53 -4.56 -8.61
C SER A 235 18.16 -5.14 -9.02
N LEU A 236 17.33 -4.37 -9.71
CA LEU A 236 15.99 -4.77 -10.16
C LEU A 236 15.94 -4.74 -11.70
N PRO A 237 16.11 -5.89 -12.38
CA PRO A 237 16.06 -5.96 -13.84
C PRO A 237 14.68 -5.58 -14.35
N MET A 238 14.58 -5.13 -15.61
CA MET A 238 13.28 -4.84 -16.21
C MET A 238 12.49 -6.13 -16.44
N PRO A 239 11.19 -6.18 -16.06
CA PRO A 239 10.36 -7.33 -16.35
C PRO A 239 10.10 -7.42 -17.87
N GLU A 240 9.99 -8.64 -18.38
CA GLU A 240 9.69 -8.88 -19.80
C GLU A 240 8.28 -8.42 -20.19
N LYS A 241 7.36 -8.43 -19.25
CA LYS A 241 5.96 -8.00 -19.42
C LYS A 241 5.41 -7.39 -18.13
N LEU A 242 4.42 -6.52 -18.26
CA LEU A 242 3.69 -5.98 -17.12
C LEU A 242 2.89 -7.08 -16.40
N PRO A 243 2.69 -6.98 -15.08
CA PRO A 243 1.77 -7.84 -14.35
C PRO A 243 0.32 -7.55 -14.79
N GLY A 244 -0.57 -8.54 -14.68
CA GLY A 244 -1.93 -8.43 -15.21
C GLY A 244 -2.78 -7.32 -14.60
N TRP A 245 -2.44 -6.84 -13.42
CA TRP A 245 -3.14 -5.78 -12.69
C TRP A 245 -2.64 -4.35 -13.04
N LEU A 246 -1.57 -4.22 -13.82
CA LEU A 246 -0.94 -2.94 -14.18
C LEU A 246 -0.87 -2.82 -15.70
N THR A 247 -1.64 -1.92 -16.28
CA THR A 247 -1.59 -1.61 -17.72
C THR A 247 -0.49 -0.58 -18.03
N ASP A 248 -0.14 -0.43 -19.32
CA ASP A 248 0.77 0.64 -19.75
C ASP A 248 0.21 2.04 -19.40
N SER A 249 -1.10 2.23 -19.52
CA SER A 249 -1.76 3.48 -19.15
C SER A 249 -1.68 3.78 -17.65
N ASP A 250 -1.83 2.75 -16.80
CA ASP A 250 -1.64 2.91 -15.35
C ASP A 250 -0.21 3.32 -15.02
N LEU A 251 0.76 2.64 -15.63
CA LEU A 251 2.18 2.93 -15.42
C LEU A 251 2.55 4.33 -15.90
N ASP A 252 2.01 4.76 -17.06
CA ASP A 252 2.24 6.10 -17.58
C ASP A 252 1.60 7.17 -16.70
N PHE A 253 0.43 6.88 -16.09
CA PHE A 253 -0.19 7.77 -15.12
C PHE A 253 0.73 7.96 -13.90
N TYR A 254 1.17 6.89 -13.25
CA TYR A 254 2.09 6.97 -12.12
C TYR A 254 3.38 7.69 -12.49
N ALA A 255 4.00 7.32 -13.62
CA ALA A 255 5.22 7.97 -14.07
C ALA A 255 5.01 9.48 -14.35
N GLY A 256 3.85 9.86 -14.86
CA GLY A 256 3.45 11.25 -15.05
C GLY A 256 3.40 12.03 -13.74
N GLN A 257 2.78 11.44 -12.71
CA GLN A 257 2.73 12.01 -11.36
C GLN A 257 4.14 12.28 -10.80
N PHE A 258 5.04 11.29 -10.88
CA PHE A 258 6.42 11.44 -10.37
C PHE A 258 7.32 12.32 -11.24
N ARG A 259 7.07 12.43 -12.56
CA ARG A 259 7.76 13.45 -13.39
C ARG A 259 7.43 14.86 -12.94
N GLU A 260 6.19 15.10 -12.51
CA GLU A 260 5.74 16.41 -12.02
C GLU A 260 6.20 16.65 -10.56
N SER A 261 6.00 15.68 -9.68
CA SER A 261 6.28 15.84 -8.24
C SER A 261 7.74 15.64 -7.86
N GLY A 262 8.50 14.86 -8.63
CA GLY A 262 9.78 14.30 -8.20
C GLY A 262 9.64 13.28 -7.08
N PHE A 263 10.76 12.72 -6.64
CA PHE A 263 10.80 11.75 -5.53
C PHE A 263 11.18 12.37 -4.19
N ARG A 264 11.65 13.62 -4.14
CA ARG A 264 12.12 14.26 -2.90
C ARG A 264 11.08 14.27 -1.79
N GLY A 265 9.85 14.73 -2.08
CA GLY A 265 8.77 14.77 -1.11
C GLY A 265 8.46 13.38 -0.52
N PRO A 266 8.15 12.37 -1.36
CA PRO A 266 7.97 10.99 -0.94
C PRO A 266 9.13 10.41 -0.11
N LEU A 267 10.38 10.66 -0.51
CA LEU A 267 11.56 10.17 0.20
C LEU A 267 11.77 10.85 1.56
N ASN A 268 11.28 12.08 1.73
CA ASN A 268 11.34 12.77 3.02
C ASN A 268 10.50 12.08 4.11
N TRP A 269 9.49 11.29 3.77
CA TRP A 269 8.76 10.45 4.74
C TRP A 269 9.70 9.45 5.41
N TYR A 270 10.55 8.80 4.64
CA TYR A 270 11.56 7.84 5.14
C TYR A 270 12.64 8.53 5.97
N ARG A 271 13.02 9.77 5.62
CA ARG A 271 14.02 10.57 6.36
C ARG A 271 13.55 10.98 7.75
N ASN A 272 12.25 10.93 7.99
CA ASN A 272 11.65 11.20 9.29
C ASN A 272 11.46 9.96 10.19
N ILE A 273 11.80 8.74 9.76
CA ILE A 273 11.55 7.51 10.52
C ILE A 273 12.17 7.60 11.93
N ASP A 274 13.44 7.97 12.05
CA ASP A 274 14.11 8.05 13.34
C ASP A 274 13.60 9.22 14.19
N GLN A 275 13.28 10.34 13.57
CA GLN A 275 12.66 11.47 14.25
C GLN A 275 11.26 11.13 14.78
N ASN A 276 10.45 10.48 13.95
CA ASN A 276 9.13 9.96 14.35
C ASN A 276 9.26 9.00 15.54
N TRP A 277 10.27 8.13 15.52
CA TRP A 277 10.54 7.22 16.62
C TRP A 277 10.91 7.98 17.90
N ARG A 278 11.80 8.99 17.83
CA ARG A 278 12.18 9.80 19.00
C ARG A 278 10.99 10.56 19.57
N MET A 279 10.23 11.23 18.70
CA MET A 279 9.06 12.02 19.11
C MET A 279 7.90 11.15 19.61
N GLY A 280 7.72 9.93 19.10
CA GLY A 280 6.62 9.02 19.41
C GLY A 280 6.66 8.41 20.82
N GLY A 281 7.51 8.91 21.74
CA GLY A 281 7.61 8.41 23.11
C GLY A 281 6.32 8.50 23.91
N PHE A 282 5.47 9.48 23.63
CA PHE A 282 4.16 9.66 24.28
C PHE A 282 3.12 8.59 23.83
N LEU A 283 3.41 7.82 22.77
CA LEU A 283 2.58 6.73 22.27
C LEU A 283 3.07 5.34 22.71
N LEU A 284 3.90 5.27 23.76
CA LEU A 284 4.31 3.97 24.30
C LEU A 284 3.09 3.15 24.66
N ASP A 285 3.06 1.90 24.19
CA ASP A 285 2.00 0.91 24.37
C ASP A 285 0.59 1.38 23.95
N ALA A 286 0.52 2.48 23.16
CA ALA A 286 -0.75 2.97 22.64
C ALA A 286 -1.37 1.94 21.69
N LYS A 287 -2.69 1.69 21.88
CA LYS A 287 -3.46 0.71 21.11
C LYS A 287 -4.44 1.42 20.19
N LEU A 288 -4.58 0.90 18.99
CA LEU A 288 -5.65 1.30 18.08
C LEU A 288 -6.94 0.60 18.53
N ARG A 289 -7.82 1.35 19.18
CA ARG A 289 -9.03 0.82 19.86
C ARG A 289 -10.28 0.85 19.00
N GLN A 290 -10.24 1.51 17.84
CA GLN A 290 -11.34 1.50 16.90
C GLN A 290 -11.57 0.10 16.34
N ARG A 291 -12.78 -0.17 15.86
CA ARG A 291 -13.04 -1.34 15.03
C ARG A 291 -12.10 -1.30 13.83
N SER A 292 -11.39 -2.38 13.59
CA SER A 292 -10.34 -2.39 12.57
C SER A 292 -10.34 -3.67 11.73
N LEU A 293 -9.79 -3.55 10.52
CA LEU A 293 -9.57 -4.63 9.58
C LEU A 293 -8.12 -4.55 9.10
N PHE A 294 -7.46 -5.70 8.95
CA PHE A 294 -6.15 -5.81 8.32
C PHE A 294 -6.19 -6.72 7.11
N ILE A 295 -5.64 -6.24 5.98
CA ILE A 295 -5.56 -7.00 4.73
C ILE A 295 -4.14 -6.87 4.18
N ALA A 296 -3.52 -7.99 3.76
CA ALA A 296 -2.23 -7.96 3.06
C ALA A 296 -2.12 -9.12 2.06
N GLY A 297 -1.15 -9.06 1.18
CA GLY A 297 -0.78 -10.16 0.33
C GLY A 297 0.10 -11.18 1.09
N GLU A 298 -0.09 -12.46 0.81
CA GLU A 298 0.72 -13.54 1.39
C GLU A 298 2.22 -13.37 1.06
N LYS A 299 2.50 -12.80 -0.13
CA LYS A 299 3.87 -12.59 -0.63
C LYS A 299 4.40 -11.17 -0.40
N ASP A 300 3.68 -10.34 0.34
CA ASP A 300 4.09 -8.96 0.65
C ASP A 300 5.43 -8.94 1.38
N LEU A 301 6.37 -8.10 0.90
CA LEU A 301 7.71 -7.97 1.50
C LEU A 301 7.68 -7.49 2.95
N VAL A 302 6.67 -6.72 3.34
CA VAL A 302 6.50 -6.28 4.74
C VAL A 302 6.10 -7.47 5.61
N ILE A 303 5.13 -8.27 5.16
CA ILE A 303 4.61 -9.42 5.90
C ILE A 303 5.62 -10.58 5.98
N THR A 304 6.37 -10.81 4.89
CA THR A 304 7.38 -11.87 4.84
C THR A 304 8.73 -11.46 5.40
N GLY A 305 8.96 -10.15 5.62
CA GLY A 305 10.23 -9.57 6.03
C GLY A 305 10.15 -8.72 7.29
N PHE A 306 10.55 -7.47 7.17
CA PHE A 306 10.79 -6.56 8.30
C PHE A 306 9.55 -6.20 9.14
N GLY A 307 8.36 -6.30 8.59
CA GLY A 307 7.09 -6.06 9.31
C GLY A 307 6.51 -7.29 9.98
N ARG A 308 7.11 -8.48 9.80
CA ARG A 308 6.61 -9.76 10.31
C ARG A 308 6.28 -9.72 11.80
N GLY A 309 7.17 -9.17 12.61
CA GLY A 309 6.96 -9.10 14.05
C GLY A 309 5.74 -8.24 14.45
N GLY A 310 5.43 -7.18 13.68
CA GLY A 310 4.22 -6.38 13.85
C GLY A 310 2.96 -7.17 13.46
N PHE A 311 3.03 -7.88 12.35
CA PHE A 311 1.93 -8.72 11.88
C PHE A 311 1.60 -9.85 12.86
N ASP A 312 2.60 -10.55 13.39
CA ASP A 312 2.40 -11.67 14.32
C ASP A 312 1.72 -11.24 15.64
N ARG A 313 1.96 -9.99 16.07
CA ARG A 313 1.41 -9.41 17.30
C ARG A 313 0.35 -8.33 17.05
N LEU A 314 -0.28 -8.35 15.89
CA LEU A 314 -1.20 -7.29 15.49
C LEU A 314 -2.39 -7.16 16.45
N GLU A 315 -2.92 -8.28 16.94
CA GLU A 315 -4.05 -8.34 17.87
C GLU A 315 -3.71 -7.72 19.24
N GLU A 316 -2.44 -7.73 19.64
CA GLU A 316 -1.99 -7.04 20.87
C GLU A 316 -2.12 -5.51 20.73
N SER A 317 -1.89 -4.99 19.53
CA SER A 317 -1.94 -3.56 19.20
C SER A 317 -3.33 -3.08 18.78
N LEU A 318 -4.16 -3.98 18.23
CA LEU A 318 -5.52 -3.73 17.74
C LEU A 318 -6.53 -4.62 18.49
N PRO A 319 -6.94 -4.29 19.72
CA PRO A 319 -7.82 -5.15 20.53
C PRO A 319 -9.21 -5.35 19.93
N ASN A 320 -9.66 -4.48 19.01
CA ASN A 320 -10.92 -4.56 18.30
C ASN A 320 -10.73 -4.91 16.82
N LEU A 321 -9.69 -5.67 16.49
CA LEU A 321 -9.46 -6.20 15.16
C LEU A 321 -10.55 -7.20 14.79
N SER A 322 -11.39 -6.85 13.81
CA SER A 322 -12.49 -7.69 13.35
C SER A 322 -11.99 -8.87 12.52
N LYS A 323 -11.00 -8.62 11.68
CA LYS A 323 -10.45 -9.64 10.78
C LYS A 323 -9.01 -9.31 10.40
N LYS A 324 -8.20 -10.35 10.23
CA LYS A 324 -6.80 -10.31 9.74
C LYS A 324 -6.69 -11.26 8.56
N VAL A 325 -6.51 -10.72 7.36
CA VAL A 325 -6.59 -11.48 6.11
C VAL A 325 -5.28 -11.42 5.35
N LEU A 326 -4.79 -12.58 4.91
CA LEU A 326 -3.75 -12.70 3.90
C LEU A 326 -4.37 -13.25 2.63
N ILE A 327 -4.26 -12.51 1.52
CA ILE A 327 -4.77 -12.94 0.22
C ILE A 327 -3.68 -13.77 -0.47
N PRO A 328 -3.97 -15.06 -0.81
CA PRO A 328 -2.97 -15.95 -1.37
C PRO A 328 -2.40 -15.45 -2.70
N GLY A 329 -1.10 -15.65 -2.88
CA GLY A 329 -0.40 -15.36 -4.12
C GLY A 329 -0.19 -13.88 -4.43
N ARG A 330 -0.75 -12.94 -3.65
CA ARG A 330 -0.65 -11.49 -3.86
C ARG A 330 0.51 -10.90 -3.08
N GLY A 331 1.03 -9.77 -3.57
CA GLY A 331 2.14 -9.03 -2.97
C GLY A 331 1.69 -7.78 -2.24
N HIS A 332 2.50 -6.74 -2.38
CA HIS A 332 2.36 -5.51 -1.61
C HIS A 332 1.18 -4.63 -2.06
N TRP A 333 0.88 -4.58 -3.36
CA TRP A 333 -0.11 -3.66 -3.93
C TRP A 333 -1.52 -4.25 -3.87
N ILE A 334 -1.92 -4.69 -2.69
CA ILE A 334 -3.06 -5.59 -2.50
C ILE A 334 -4.39 -5.03 -3.02
N GLN A 335 -4.62 -3.71 -2.91
CA GLN A 335 -5.82 -3.03 -3.42
C GLN A 335 -5.87 -2.97 -4.95
N GLN A 336 -4.72 -3.17 -5.62
CA GLN A 336 -4.57 -3.19 -7.06
C GLN A 336 -4.40 -4.61 -7.61
N GLU A 337 -3.71 -5.49 -6.87
CA GLU A 337 -3.48 -6.89 -7.27
C GLU A 337 -4.72 -7.79 -7.07
N ALA A 338 -5.61 -7.42 -6.15
CA ALA A 338 -6.82 -8.18 -5.81
C ALA A 338 -8.02 -7.25 -5.54
N PRO A 339 -8.38 -6.35 -6.48
CA PRO A 339 -9.38 -5.31 -6.22
C PRO A 339 -10.74 -5.88 -5.83
N VAL A 340 -11.19 -6.94 -6.48
CA VAL A 340 -12.50 -7.57 -6.20
C VAL A 340 -12.56 -8.10 -4.77
N GLU A 341 -11.52 -8.80 -4.32
CA GLU A 341 -11.50 -9.37 -2.98
C GLU A 341 -11.33 -8.31 -1.90
N VAL A 342 -10.47 -7.31 -2.15
CA VAL A 342 -10.32 -6.16 -1.23
C VAL A 342 -11.64 -5.40 -1.12
N ASN A 343 -12.33 -5.10 -2.22
CA ASN A 343 -13.61 -4.42 -2.22
C ASN A 343 -14.66 -5.19 -1.41
N ARG A 344 -14.75 -6.51 -1.61
CA ARG A 344 -15.64 -7.36 -0.82
C ARG A 344 -15.35 -7.28 0.68
N LEU A 345 -14.08 -7.39 1.07
CA LEU A 345 -13.65 -7.31 2.48
C LEU A 345 -13.97 -5.94 3.11
N LEU A 346 -13.77 -4.86 2.33
CA LEU A 346 -14.13 -3.51 2.76
C LEU A 346 -15.64 -3.37 3.00
N LEU A 347 -16.46 -3.81 2.04
CA LEU A 347 -17.93 -3.75 2.15
C LEU A 347 -18.46 -4.62 3.28
N ASP A 348 -17.94 -5.84 3.45
CA ASP A 348 -18.30 -6.73 4.57
C ASP A 348 -17.99 -6.04 5.92
N PHE A 349 -16.80 -5.47 6.06
CA PHE A 349 -16.42 -4.74 7.26
C PHE A 349 -17.32 -3.54 7.49
N LEU A 350 -17.59 -2.71 6.49
CA LEU A 350 -18.39 -1.50 6.61
C LEU A 350 -19.87 -1.81 6.96
N SER A 351 -20.42 -2.92 6.46
CA SER A 351 -21.79 -3.36 6.76
C SER A 351 -21.94 -4.10 8.09
N GLY A 352 -20.85 -4.31 8.83
CA GLY A 352 -20.90 -4.99 10.13
C GLY A 352 -20.89 -6.53 10.07
N LYS A 353 -20.56 -7.09 8.91
CA LYS A 353 -20.48 -8.56 8.69
C LYS A 353 -19.14 -9.16 9.09
#